data_688a505479c1a60b729aa0be6a6f9d6d
#
_entry.id   688a505479c1a60b729aa0be6a6f9d6d
#
_cell.length_a   1.000
_cell.length_b   1.000
_cell.length_c   1.000
_cell.angle_alpha   90.00
_cell.angle_beta   90.00
_cell.angle_gamma   90.00
#
_symmetry.space_group_name_H-M   'P 1'
#
loop_
_entity.id
_entity.type
_entity.pdbx_description
1 polymer ?
#
loop_
_entity_poly.entity_id
_entity_poly.type
_entity_poly.pdbx_seq_one_letter_code
_entity_poly.pdbx_strand_id
1 'polypeptide(L)'
;TCGWMMWNWLVSGLAAGATLMLYDGSPFISRGSVLWDYAAAEKISVFGTSAKYIDTLAKLGLEPGRTRDLSALRALLSTGSPLVPESFDYVYRAIKADLQLASISGGTDI
;
A
#
# COMPACT_ATOMS: atom_id res chain seq x y z
N THR A 1 3.08 -4.06 14.45
CA THR A 1 3.73 -4.29 15.74
C THR A 1 5.23 -4.04 15.67
N CYS A 2 5.82 -3.53 16.74
CA CYS A 2 7.26 -3.24 16.76
C CYS A 2 8.15 -4.50 16.72
N GLY A 3 7.59 -5.66 16.92
CA GLY A 3 8.28 -6.94 16.76
C GLY A 3 8.31 -7.47 15.34
N TRP A 4 7.58 -6.86 14.43
CA TRP A 4 7.52 -7.28 13.04
C TRP A 4 8.59 -6.57 12.20
N MET A 5 9.21 -7.30 11.28
CA MET A 5 10.31 -6.80 10.46
C MET A 5 9.94 -5.53 9.68
N MET A 6 8.69 -5.42 9.20
CA MET A 6 8.25 -4.26 8.43
C MET A 6 8.24 -2.97 9.26
N TRP A 7 7.99 -3.05 10.57
CA TRP A 7 8.15 -1.90 11.45
C TRP A 7 9.62 -1.47 11.52
N ASN A 8 10.53 -2.42 11.69
CA ASN A 8 11.96 -2.16 11.76
C ASN A 8 12.49 -1.59 10.44
N TRP A 9 12.01 -2.12 9.32
CA TRP A 9 12.33 -1.59 8.00
C TRP A 9 11.83 -0.15 7.83
N LEU A 10 10.62 0.15 8.26
CA LEU A 10 10.07 1.49 8.23
C LEU A 10 10.92 2.46 9.05
N VAL A 11 11.28 2.08 10.29
CA VAL A 11 12.15 2.90 11.16
C VAL A 11 13.50 3.15 10.51
N SER A 12 14.10 2.16 9.86
CA SER A 12 15.37 2.32 9.15
C SER A 12 15.31 3.32 7.98
N GLY A 13 14.13 3.59 7.46
CA GLY A 13 13.92 4.64 6.46
C GLY A 13 14.33 6.02 6.93
N LEU A 14 14.30 6.30 8.23
CA LEU A 14 14.78 7.56 8.79
C LEU A 14 16.29 7.77 8.54
N ALA A 15 17.07 6.69 8.57
CA ALA A 15 18.50 6.76 8.26
C ALA A 15 18.76 7.11 6.79
N ALA A 16 17.83 6.79 5.91
CA ALA A 16 17.88 7.15 4.49
C ALA A 16 17.32 8.56 4.21
N GLY A 17 16.91 9.30 5.24
CA GLY A 17 16.33 10.62 5.09
C GLY A 17 14.87 10.64 4.62
N ALA A 18 14.17 9.50 4.67
CA ALA A 18 12.78 9.42 4.29
C ALA A 18 11.86 10.03 5.36
N THR A 19 10.77 10.65 4.91
CA THR A 19 9.66 11.00 5.79
C THR A 19 8.76 9.77 5.95
N LEU A 20 8.51 9.37 7.19
CA LEU A 20 7.64 8.22 7.48
C LEU A 20 6.21 8.71 7.69
N MET A 21 5.28 8.03 7.01
CA MET A 21 3.86 8.25 7.16
C MET A 21 3.27 7.08 7.95
N LEU A 22 2.72 7.39 9.12
CA LEU A 22 2.16 6.40 10.02
C LEU A 22 0.65 6.56 10.11
N TYR A 23 -0.05 5.45 10.14
CA TYR A 23 -1.49 5.42 10.32
C TYR A 23 -1.85 4.40 11.42
N ASP A 24 -2.54 4.87 12.44
CA ASP A 24 -3.06 4.05 13.52
C ASP A 24 -4.58 4.02 13.46
N GLY A 25 -5.14 2.92 13.03
CA GLY A 25 -6.56 2.74 12.87
C GLY A 25 -6.94 1.65 11.87
N SER A 26 -8.24 1.45 11.68
CA SER A 26 -8.71 0.51 10.67
C SER A 26 -8.51 1.08 9.26
N PRO A 27 -7.88 0.34 8.35
CA PRO A 27 -7.71 0.78 6.96
C PRO A 27 -9.04 0.80 6.18
N PHE A 28 -10.12 0.25 6.76
CA PHE A 28 -11.43 0.13 6.11
C PHE A 28 -12.42 1.23 6.52
N ILE A 29 -12.00 2.22 7.30
CA ILE A 29 -12.80 3.42 7.57
C ILE A 29 -13.14 4.09 6.22
N SER A 30 -14.32 4.68 6.15
CA SER A 30 -14.84 5.30 4.91
C SER A 30 -14.83 4.33 3.73
N ARG A 31 -15.26 3.09 3.97
CA ARG A 31 -15.29 2.01 2.97
C ARG A 31 -13.91 1.67 2.37
N GLY A 32 -12.84 1.88 3.14
CA GLY A 32 -11.48 1.58 2.69
C GLY A 32 -10.78 2.73 1.96
N SER A 33 -11.37 3.93 1.94
CA SER A 33 -10.77 5.07 1.23
C SER A 33 -9.76 5.85 2.06
N VAL A 34 -9.79 5.73 3.39
CA VAL A 34 -9.02 6.58 4.32
C VAL A 34 -7.52 6.63 4.01
N LEU A 35 -6.91 5.49 3.68
CA LEU A 35 -5.47 5.45 3.36
C LEU A 35 -5.16 6.11 2.01
N TRP A 36 -6.08 6.05 1.08
CA TRP A 36 -5.93 6.69 -0.24
C TRP A 36 -6.15 8.20 -0.16
N ASP A 37 -7.07 8.65 0.70
CA ASP A 37 -7.22 10.06 1.02
C ASP A 37 -5.94 10.61 1.64
N TYR A 38 -5.35 9.85 2.56
CA TYR A 38 -4.07 10.18 3.19
C TYR A 38 -2.92 10.19 2.17
N ALA A 39 -2.85 9.17 1.32
CA ALA A 39 -1.82 9.08 0.28
C ALA A 39 -1.86 10.26 -0.69
N ALA A 40 -3.05 10.70 -1.09
CA ALA A 40 -3.22 11.83 -1.98
C ALA A 40 -2.87 13.15 -1.27
N ALA A 41 -3.37 13.37 -0.05
CA ALA A 41 -3.14 14.60 0.70
C ALA A 41 -1.65 14.83 1.01
N GLU A 42 -0.94 13.80 1.40
CA GLU A 42 0.47 13.87 1.79
C GLU A 42 1.44 13.56 0.62
N LYS A 43 0.91 13.31 -0.56
CA LYS A 43 1.69 12.99 -1.77
C LYS A 43 2.67 11.84 -1.53
N ILE A 44 2.17 10.76 -0.95
CA ILE A 44 2.98 9.59 -0.62
C ILE A 44 3.60 9.00 -1.89
N SER A 45 4.90 8.76 -1.85
CA SER A 45 5.65 8.21 -2.99
C SER A 45 5.78 6.69 -2.96
N VAL A 46 5.81 6.11 -1.75
CA VAL A 46 5.89 4.66 -1.53
C VAL A 46 4.83 4.25 -0.52
N PHE A 47 3.96 3.35 -0.92
CA PHE A 47 2.87 2.84 -0.09
C PHE A 47 3.07 1.36 0.19
N GLY A 48 3.28 0.99 1.45
CA GLY A 48 3.42 -0.39 1.88
C GLY A 48 2.14 -0.92 2.52
N THR A 49 1.72 -2.11 2.13
CA THR A 49 0.50 -2.73 2.64
C THR A 49 0.55 -4.25 2.59
N SER A 50 -0.57 -4.92 2.89
CA SER A 50 -0.69 -6.37 2.81
C SER A 50 -1.45 -6.80 1.55
N ALA A 51 -1.13 -8.02 1.08
CA ALA A 51 -1.88 -8.64 -0.02
C ALA A 51 -3.39 -8.74 0.31
N LYS A 52 -3.71 -9.05 1.56
CA LYS A 52 -5.11 -9.11 2.02
C LYS A 52 -5.84 -7.77 1.89
N TYR A 53 -5.16 -6.66 2.17
CA TYR A 53 -5.77 -5.34 2.02
C TYR A 53 -6.10 -5.07 0.55
N ILE A 54 -5.17 -5.33 -0.36
CA ILE A 54 -5.37 -5.15 -1.81
C ILE A 54 -6.54 -6.01 -2.31
N ASP A 55 -6.57 -7.29 -1.93
CA ASP A 55 -7.65 -8.21 -2.29
C ASP A 55 -9.01 -7.71 -1.77
N THR A 56 -9.05 -7.20 -0.55
CA THR A 56 -10.30 -6.65 0.01
C THR A 56 -10.76 -5.41 -0.75
N LEU A 57 -9.86 -4.51 -1.14
CA LEU A 57 -10.22 -3.34 -1.95
C LEU A 57 -10.79 -3.75 -3.30
N ALA A 58 -10.20 -4.76 -3.93
CA ALA A 58 -10.69 -5.31 -5.20
C ALA A 58 -12.12 -5.86 -5.05
N LYS A 59 -12.37 -6.60 -3.98
CA LYS A 59 -13.70 -7.14 -3.66
C LYS A 59 -14.74 -6.06 -3.36
N LEU A 60 -14.32 -4.96 -2.76
CA LEU A 60 -15.18 -3.80 -2.51
C LEU A 60 -15.40 -2.94 -3.75
N GLY A 61 -14.68 -3.21 -4.82
CA GLY A 61 -14.78 -2.45 -6.06
C GLY A 61 -14.25 -1.02 -5.97
N LEU A 62 -13.32 -0.75 -5.05
CA LEU A 62 -12.72 0.57 -4.96
C LEU A 62 -11.79 0.85 -6.13
N GLU A 63 -11.86 2.08 -6.62
CA GLU A 63 -10.99 2.57 -7.71
C GLU A 63 -10.30 3.87 -7.28
N PRO A 64 -9.32 3.82 -6.37
CA PRO A 64 -8.70 5.02 -5.80
C PRO A 64 -8.08 5.95 -6.84
N GLY A 65 -7.52 5.39 -7.90
CA GLY A 65 -6.88 6.16 -8.97
C GLY A 65 -7.84 7.00 -9.80
N ARG A 66 -9.14 6.70 -9.76
CA ARG A 66 -10.17 7.48 -10.47
C ARG A 66 -10.62 8.70 -9.69
N THR A 67 -10.56 8.63 -8.37
CA THR A 67 -11.19 9.63 -7.50
C THR A 67 -10.18 10.48 -6.73
N ARG A 68 -8.89 10.12 -6.80
CA ARG A 68 -7.83 10.79 -6.04
C ARG A 68 -6.60 11.04 -6.89
N ASP A 69 -5.90 12.12 -6.58
CA ASP A 69 -4.61 12.42 -7.20
C ASP A 69 -3.50 11.56 -6.55
N LEU A 70 -3.13 10.49 -7.21
CA LEU A 70 -2.05 9.60 -6.83
C LEU A 70 -0.80 9.80 -7.70
N SER A 71 -0.65 10.98 -8.30
CA SER A 71 0.47 11.27 -9.21
C SER A 71 1.84 11.13 -8.56
N ALA A 72 1.95 11.38 -7.25
CA ALA A 72 3.19 11.23 -6.50
C ALA A 72 3.55 9.77 -6.19
N LEU A 73 2.59 8.85 -6.25
CA LEU A 73 2.80 7.45 -5.93
C LEU A 73 3.64 6.76 -7.01
N ARG A 74 4.80 6.23 -6.63
CA ARG A 74 5.74 5.56 -7.53
C ARG A 74 5.85 4.06 -7.29
N ALA A 75 5.62 3.63 -6.04
CA ALA A 75 5.73 2.22 -5.68
C ALA A 75 4.64 1.82 -4.70
N LEU A 76 4.08 0.64 -4.92
CA LEU A 76 3.18 -0.06 -4.01
C LEU A 76 3.84 -1.38 -3.64
N LEU A 77 4.03 -1.58 -2.34
CA LEU A 77 4.70 -2.77 -1.80
C LEU A 77 3.67 -3.62 -1.06
N SER A 78 3.61 -4.89 -1.39
CA SER A 78 2.70 -5.86 -0.78
C SER A 78 3.49 -6.94 -0.06
N THR A 79 3.06 -7.30 1.15
CA THR A 79 3.69 -8.36 1.94
C THR A 79 2.67 -9.08 2.83
N GLY A 80 3.12 -10.09 3.58
CA GLY A 80 2.30 -10.87 4.50
C GLY A 80 1.73 -12.15 3.89
N SER A 81 1.60 -12.19 2.58
CA SER A 81 1.31 -13.36 1.74
C SER A 81 1.62 -13.03 0.28
N PRO A 82 1.82 -14.02 -0.58
CA PRO A 82 2.01 -13.77 -2.02
C PRO A 82 0.82 -13.01 -2.61
N LEU A 83 1.10 -12.05 -3.47
CA LEU A 83 0.08 -11.31 -4.19
C LEU A 83 -0.35 -12.13 -5.41
N VAL A 84 -1.65 -12.42 -5.51
CA VAL A 84 -2.19 -13.21 -6.63
C VAL A 84 -2.25 -12.40 -7.92
N PRO A 85 -2.18 -13.04 -9.11
CA PRO A 85 -2.16 -12.34 -10.40
C PRO A 85 -3.31 -11.35 -10.58
N GLU A 86 -4.52 -11.71 -10.16
CA GLU A 86 -5.71 -10.86 -10.28
C GLU A 86 -5.57 -9.55 -9.48
N SER A 87 -4.81 -9.59 -8.39
CA SER A 87 -4.53 -8.39 -7.59
C SER A 87 -3.53 -7.46 -8.28
N PHE A 88 -2.58 -7.99 -9.06
CA PHE A 88 -1.73 -7.16 -9.93
C PHE A 88 -2.58 -6.42 -10.97
N ASP A 89 -3.48 -7.13 -11.66
CA ASP A 89 -4.37 -6.54 -12.65
C ASP A 89 -5.25 -5.45 -12.03
N TYR A 90 -5.78 -5.71 -10.83
CA TYR A 90 -6.58 -4.73 -10.09
C TYR A 90 -5.77 -3.46 -9.80
N VAL A 91 -4.56 -3.59 -9.28
CA VAL A 91 -3.73 -2.43 -8.91
C VAL A 91 -3.44 -1.56 -10.13
N TYR A 92 -3.01 -2.16 -11.23
CA TYR A 92 -2.70 -1.40 -12.44
C TYR A 92 -3.91 -0.75 -13.09
N ARG A 93 -5.08 -1.36 -12.96
CA ARG A 93 -6.33 -0.82 -13.50
C ARG A 93 -6.97 0.23 -12.59
N ALA A 94 -7.06 -0.05 -11.29
CA ALA A 94 -7.90 0.70 -10.36
C ALA A 94 -7.12 1.70 -9.50
N ILE A 95 -5.81 1.51 -9.33
CA ILE A 95 -4.97 2.39 -8.51
C ILE A 95 -4.10 3.27 -9.40
N LYS A 96 -3.13 2.69 -10.08
CA LYS A 96 -2.26 3.45 -10.98
C LYS A 96 -1.54 2.52 -11.95
N ALA A 97 -1.61 2.82 -13.24
CA ALA A 97 -0.93 2.03 -14.27
C ALA A 97 0.58 2.24 -14.30
N ASP A 98 1.04 3.44 -13.96
CA ASP A 98 2.45 3.83 -13.95
C ASP A 98 2.99 3.84 -12.52
N LEU A 99 3.22 2.64 -11.96
CA LEU A 99 3.88 2.45 -10.69
C LEU A 99 4.61 1.10 -10.64
N GLN A 100 5.58 1.01 -9.74
CA GLN A 100 6.21 -0.28 -9.43
C GLN A 100 5.36 -1.01 -8.39
N LEU A 101 4.79 -2.14 -8.76
CA LEU A 101 4.12 -3.04 -7.83
C LEU A 101 5.07 -4.18 -7.47
N ALA A 102 5.39 -4.32 -6.20
CA ALA A 102 6.28 -5.37 -5.71
C ALA A 102 5.59 -6.22 -4.64
N SER A 103 5.52 -7.52 -4.89
CA SER A 103 5.19 -8.51 -3.87
C SER A 103 6.47 -8.88 -3.14
N ILE A 104 6.61 -8.40 -1.91
CA ILE A 104 7.83 -8.60 -1.11
C ILE A 104 7.77 -9.98 -0.47
N SER A 105 8.80 -10.79 -0.69
CA SER A 105 8.95 -12.10 -0.08
C SER A 105 9.75 -12.01 1.21
N GLY A 106 9.18 -12.52 2.29
CA GLY A 106 9.82 -12.57 3.60
C GLY A 106 9.43 -13.84 4.35
N GLY A 107 9.84 -13.96 5.62
CA GLY A 107 9.56 -15.14 6.43
C GLY A 107 8.07 -15.44 6.64
N THR A 108 7.20 -14.42 6.54
CA THR A 108 5.75 -14.59 6.66
C THR A 108 5.12 -15.10 5.36
N ASP A 109 5.74 -14.86 4.22
CA ASP A 109 5.19 -15.20 2.89
C ASP A 109 5.57 -16.62 2.42
N ILE A 110 6.60 -17.19 3.01
CA ILE A 110 7.14 -18.49 2.62
C ILE A 110 6.99 -19.58 3.68
#